data_6c429ee7db16eb4b2d38a27f1e08b9f9
#
_entry.id   6c429ee7db16eb4b2d38a27f1e08b9f9
#
_cell.length_a   1.000
_cell.length_b   1.000
_cell.length_c   1.000
_cell.angle_alpha   90.00
_cell.angle_beta   90.00
_cell.angle_gamma   90.00
#
_symmetry.space_group_name_H-M   'P 1'
#
loop_
_entity.id
_entity.type
_entity.pdbx_description
1 polymer ?
#
loop_
_entity_poly.entity_id
_entity_poly.type
_entity_poly.pdbx_seq_one_letter_code
_entity_poly.pdbx_strand_id
1 'polypeptide(L)'
;MSPQEPADLINEMILKSQELLAQHPFNIERAKRGERQANSIWPWSGGYRPSMETLMQQYPQVKSGTVISAVDLIRGIGHYAGLKIVEVEGATGLANTNYEGKAQAAIEALEKDDFVFVHVEASDEAGLDGDLDLKLKTIEYLDQRLIAPIYNRVMSWDEPVCIAVLPDHLTPVEQRIHVGQPVPFLIW
;
A
#
# COMPACT_ATOMS: atom_id res chain seq x y z
N MET A 1 18.07 -16.88 -22.27
CA MET A 1 18.69 -16.94 -20.94
C MET A 1 18.23 -18.21 -20.27
N SER A 2 19.14 -19.09 -19.83
CA SER A 2 18.77 -20.31 -19.11
C SER A 2 18.19 -19.94 -17.73
N PRO A 3 17.31 -20.75 -17.13
CA PRO A 3 16.81 -20.50 -15.77
C PRO A 3 17.91 -20.41 -14.70
N GLN A 4 19.07 -21.00 -14.97
CA GLN A 4 20.22 -21.03 -14.07
C GLN A 4 20.89 -19.66 -13.92
N GLU A 5 21.05 -18.90 -15.00
CA GLU A 5 21.74 -17.59 -14.97
C GLU A 5 21.09 -16.57 -14.03
N PRO A 6 19.75 -16.38 -14.01
CA PRO A 6 19.11 -15.52 -13.03
C PRO A 6 19.24 -16.03 -11.59
N ALA A 7 19.19 -17.35 -11.38
CA ALA A 7 19.35 -17.94 -10.07
C ALA A 7 20.77 -17.72 -9.51
N ASP A 8 21.80 -17.89 -10.33
CA ASP A 8 23.19 -17.65 -9.93
C ASP A 8 23.41 -16.18 -9.58
N LEU A 9 22.86 -15.24 -10.37
CA LEU A 9 22.93 -13.81 -10.07
C LEU A 9 22.27 -13.46 -8.73
N ILE A 10 21.06 -13.97 -8.50
CA ILE A 10 20.34 -13.73 -7.24
C ILE A 10 21.12 -14.29 -6.05
N ASN A 11 21.64 -15.50 -6.16
CA ASN A 11 22.45 -16.12 -5.11
C ASN A 11 23.73 -15.30 -4.82
N GLU A 12 24.39 -14.81 -5.86
CA GLU A 12 25.55 -13.93 -5.72
C GLU A 12 25.19 -12.63 -4.96
N MET A 13 24.06 -12.01 -5.34
CA MET A 13 23.55 -10.81 -4.67
C MET A 13 23.25 -11.07 -3.19
N ILE A 14 22.60 -12.19 -2.86
CA ILE A 14 22.32 -12.58 -1.46
C ILE A 14 23.62 -12.71 -0.66
N LEU A 15 24.60 -13.45 -1.18
CA LEU A 15 25.87 -13.66 -0.50
C LEU A 15 26.64 -12.35 -0.30
N LYS A 16 26.77 -11.52 -1.33
CA LYS A 16 27.42 -10.20 -1.24
C LYS A 16 26.71 -9.28 -0.25
N SER A 17 25.37 -9.34 -0.19
CA SER A 17 24.62 -8.52 0.77
C SER A 17 24.95 -8.85 2.22
N GLN A 18 25.21 -10.13 2.54
CA GLN A 18 25.56 -10.56 3.89
C GLN A 18 26.89 -9.93 4.34
N GLU A 19 27.89 -9.92 3.46
CA GLU A 19 29.19 -9.28 3.74
C GLU A 19 29.05 -7.76 3.94
N LEU A 20 28.32 -7.10 3.05
CA LEU A 20 28.09 -5.66 3.11
C LEU A 20 27.32 -5.26 4.36
N LEU A 21 26.23 -5.96 4.67
CA LEU A 21 25.37 -5.66 5.80
C LEU A 21 26.05 -5.92 7.15
N ALA A 22 26.90 -6.95 7.25
CA ALA A 22 27.66 -7.23 8.46
C ALA A 22 28.59 -6.07 8.88
N GLN A 23 29.10 -5.32 7.91
CA GLN A 23 30.02 -4.19 8.14
C GLN A 23 29.32 -2.82 8.10
N HIS A 24 28.03 -2.77 7.80
CA HIS A 24 27.30 -1.51 7.66
C HIS A 24 27.20 -0.79 9.01
N PRO A 25 27.56 0.51 9.12
CA PRO A 25 27.54 1.25 10.39
C PRO A 25 26.18 1.18 11.12
N PHE A 26 25.09 1.24 10.40
CA PHE A 26 23.73 1.13 10.95
C PHE A 26 23.51 -0.20 11.68
N ASN A 27 23.96 -1.32 11.11
CA ASN A 27 23.88 -2.64 11.75
C ASN A 27 24.80 -2.76 12.96
N ILE A 28 25.99 -2.16 12.90
CA ILE A 28 26.91 -2.11 14.03
C ILE A 28 26.26 -1.39 15.22
N GLU A 29 25.61 -0.25 14.98
CA GLU A 29 24.91 0.48 16.02
C GLU A 29 23.68 -0.28 16.56
N ARG A 30 22.91 -0.97 15.71
CA ARG A 30 21.82 -1.85 16.16
C ARG A 30 22.35 -2.97 17.06
N ALA A 31 23.46 -3.59 16.68
CA ALA A 31 24.10 -4.64 17.50
C ALA A 31 24.48 -4.14 18.89
N LYS A 32 25.07 -2.93 19.00
CA LYS A 32 25.42 -2.31 20.28
C LYS A 32 24.22 -2.10 21.19
N ARG A 33 23.04 -1.88 20.61
CA ARG A 33 21.77 -1.70 21.33
C ARG A 33 21.03 -3.01 21.60
N GLY A 34 21.59 -4.17 21.20
CA GLY A 34 20.91 -5.47 21.31
C GLY A 34 19.73 -5.65 20.37
N GLU A 35 19.62 -4.83 19.32
CA GLU A 35 18.56 -4.89 18.32
C GLU A 35 18.90 -5.88 17.19
N ARG A 36 17.86 -6.43 16.55
CA ARG A 36 18.04 -7.29 15.38
C ARG A 36 18.68 -6.50 14.23
N GLN A 37 19.66 -7.12 13.58
CA GLN A 37 20.37 -6.58 12.43
C GLN A 37 19.74 -7.06 11.12
N ALA A 38 19.79 -6.24 10.07
CA ALA A 38 19.58 -6.72 8.71
C ALA A 38 20.81 -7.56 8.32
N ASN A 39 20.63 -8.83 7.98
CA ASN A 39 21.73 -9.75 7.73
C ASN A 39 21.82 -10.26 6.28
N SER A 40 20.78 -10.06 5.48
CA SER A 40 20.73 -10.49 4.07
C SER A 40 19.60 -9.77 3.34
N ILE A 41 19.73 -9.63 2.03
CA ILE A 41 18.59 -9.36 1.16
C ILE A 41 17.93 -10.68 0.76
N TRP A 42 16.65 -10.64 0.43
CA TRP A 42 15.90 -11.79 -0.07
C TRP A 42 15.06 -11.38 -1.27
N PRO A 43 15.64 -11.31 -2.50
CA PRO A 43 14.88 -11.05 -3.71
C PRO A 43 13.87 -12.16 -3.97
N TRP A 44 12.62 -11.80 -4.16
CA TRP A 44 11.54 -12.76 -4.41
C TRP A 44 10.51 -12.19 -5.37
N SER A 45 9.65 -13.04 -5.90
CA SER A 45 8.54 -12.65 -6.78
C SER A 45 8.99 -11.84 -8.01
N GLY A 46 10.11 -12.27 -8.63
CA GLY A 46 10.60 -11.65 -9.86
C GLY A 46 9.61 -11.79 -11.02
N GLY A 47 9.57 -10.77 -11.90
CA GLY A 47 8.71 -10.75 -13.07
C GLY A 47 9.24 -9.82 -14.15
N TYR A 48 8.57 -9.86 -15.30
CA TYR A 48 8.84 -8.92 -16.38
C TYR A 48 8.07 -7.61 -16.14
N ARG A 49 8.59 -6.52 -16.72
CA ARG A 49 7.86 -5.26 -16.75
C ARG A 49 6.47 -5.49 -17.35
N PRO A 50 5.39 -5.12 -16.67
CA PRO A 50 4.03 -5.32 -17.20
C PRO A 50 3.81 -4.44 -18.43
N SER A 51 3.10 -5.02 -19.41
CA SER A 51 2.54 -4.29 -20.55
C SER A 51 1.04 -4.28 -20.37
N MET A 52 0.53 -3.20 -19.76
CA MET A 52 -0.90 -3.04 -19.50
C MET A 52 -1.39 -1.69 -20.03
N GLU A 53 -2.64 -1.65 -20.40
CA GLU A 53 -3.30 -0.39 -20.73
C GLU A 53 -3.47 0.47 -19.49
N THR A 54 -3.36 1.78 -19.66
CA THR A 54 -3.64 2.71 -18.57
C THR A 54 -5.15 2.73 -18.25
N LEU A 55 -5.50 3.19 -17.05
CA LEU A 55 -6.90 3.37 -16.65
C LEU A 55 -7.67 4.22 -17.64
N MET A 56 -7.05 5.30 -18.14
CA MET A 56 -7.64 6.22 -19.09
C MET A 56 -7.82 5.63 -20.50
N GLN A 57 -6.99 4.64 -20.87
CA GLN A 57 -7.19 3.89 -22.11
C GLN A 57 -8.35 2.90 -22.00
N GLN A 58 -8.49 2.23 -20.86
CA GLN A 58 -9.60 1.31 -20.61
C GLN A 58 -10.93 2.03 -20.40
N TYR A 59 -10.90 3.18 -19.75
CA TYR A 59 -12.06 3.99 -19.40
C TYR A 59 -11.88 5.44 -19.89
N PRO A 60 -12.16 5.73 -21.17
CA PRO A 60 -11.89 7.03 -21.79
C PRO A 60 -12.66 8.22 -21.16
N GLN A 61 -13.71 7.94 -20.40
CA GLN A 61 -14.42 8.94 -19.59
C GLN A 61 -13.59 9.48 -18.42
N VAL A 62 -12.67 8.70 -17.89
CA VAL A 62 -11.70 9.13 -16.86
C VAL A 62 -10.52 9.79 -17.57
N LYS A 63 -10.25 11.06 -17.31
CA LYS A 63 -9.16 11.82 -17.96
C LYS A 63 -7.90 11.88 -17.13
N SER A 64 -8.06 11.83 -15.81
CA SER A 64 -6.93 11.87 -14.87
C SER A 64 -7.25 11.10 -13.61
N GLY A 65 -6.21 10.66 -12.92
CA GLY A 65 -6.38 9.94 -11.65
C GLY A 65 -5.11 9.95 -10.81
N THR A 66 -5.33 9.72 -9.52
CA THR A 66 -4.28 9.70 -8.50
C THR A 66 -4.39 8.45 -7.64
N VAL A 67 -3.25 7.89 -7.25
CA VAL A 67 -3.14 6.85 -6.22
C VAL A 67 -2.39 7.36 -5.00
N ILE A 68 -2.94 7.09 -3.82
CA ILE A 68 -2.40 7.42 -2.51
C ILE A 68 -2.20 6.12 -1.75
N SER A 69 -0.95 5.73 -1.55
CA SER A 69 -0.57 4.51 -0.83
C SER A 69 0.81 4.64 -0.20
N ALA A 70 1.01 3.97 0.93
CA ALA A 70 2.33 3.78 1.52
C ALA A 70 3.07 2.56 0.95
N VAL A 71 2.37 1.71 0.20
CA VAL A 71 2.87 0.41 -0.30
C VAL A 71 3.43 0.57 -1.70
N ASP A 72 4.69 0.21 -1.89
CA ASP A 72 5.39 0.36 -3.18
C ASP A 72 4.76 -0.47 -4.30
N LEU A 73 4.23 -1.66 -3.99
CA LEU A 73 3.50 -2.47 -4.94
C LEU A 73 2.30 -1.72 -5.53
N ILE A 74 1.49 -1.11 -4.68
CA ILE A 74 0.29 -0.35 -5.08
C ILE A 74 0.68 0.89 -5.87
N ARG A 75 1.73 1.61 -5.45
CA ARG A 75 2.29 2.74 -6.20
C ARG A 75 2.77 2.29 -7.58
N GLY A 76 3.48 1.15 -7.66
CA GLY A 76 3.95 0.56 -8.91
C GLY A 76 2.81 0.23 -9.86
N ILE A 77 1.74 -0.41 -9.39
CA ILE A 77 0.53 -0.67 -10.17
C ILE A 77 -0.10 0.64 -10.64
N GLY A 78 -0.26 1.62 -9.74
CA GLY A 78 -0.78 2.94 -10.07
C GLY A 78 0.04 3.64 -11.17
N HIS A 79 1.37 3.57 -11.09
CA HIS A 79 2.25 4.11 -12.12
C HIS A 79 2.02 3.48 -13.49
N TYR A 80 1.94 2.15 -13.56
CA TYR A 80 1.66 1.44 -14.82
C TYR A 80 0.23 1.66 -15.32
N ALA A 81 -0.72 1.88 -14.40
CA ALA A 81 -2.08 2.28 -14.75
C ALA A 81 -2.19 3.74 -15.22
N GLY A 82 -1.10 4.49 -15.23
CA GLY A 82 -1.07 5.90 -15.68
C GLY A 82 -1.58 6.89 -14.64
N LEU A 83 -1.68 6.49 -13.38
CA LEU A 83 -2.10 7.35 -12.27
C LEU A 83 -0.92 8.17 -11.73
N LYS A 84 -1.22 9.36 -11.22
CA LYS A 84 -0.28 10.16 -10.43
C LYS A 84 -0.05 9.48 -9.08
N ILE A 85 1.19 9.46 -8.61
CA ILE A 85 1.54 8.93 -7.30
C ILE A 85 1.66 10.11 -6.33
N VAL A 86 0.88 10.08 -5.25
CA VAL A 86 0.97 11.06 -4.18
C VAL A 86 1.56 10.40 -2.94
N GLU A 87 2.70 10.94 -2.49
CA GLU A 87 3.35 10.55 -1.25
C GLU A 87 2.85 11.42 -0.11
N VAL A 88 2.47 10.78 1.00
CA VAL A 88 1.97 11.44 2.20
C VAL A 88 3.00 11.25 3.31
N GLU A 89 3.49 12.34 3.87
CA GLU A 89 4.43 12.29 5.00
C GLU A 89 3.82 11.55 6.19
N GLY A 90 4.57 10.62 6.77
CA GLY A 90 4.10 9.77 7.87
C GLY A 90 3.12 8.67 7.46
N ALA A 91 2.85 8.49 6.16
CA ALA A 91 2.09 7.34 5.68
C ALA A 91 2.92 6.06 5.79
N THR A 92 2.33 5.05 6.42
CA THR A 92 2.90 3.70 6.57
C THR A 92 1.84 2.65 6.21
N GLY A 93 2.22 1.37 6.15
CA GLY A 93 1.28 0.23 6.11
C GLY A 93 0.69 -0.11 7.49
N LEU A 94 1.20 0.46 8.57
CA LEU A 94 0.87 0.09 9.94
C LEU A 94 -0.30 0.88 10.52
N ALA A 95 -0.78 0.45 11.69
CA ALA A 95 -1.91 1.06 12.40
C ALA A 95 -1.73 2.56 12.74
N ASN A 96 -0.48 3.02 12.87
CA ASN A 96 -0.14 4.40 13.16
C ASN A 96 0.07 5.27 11.90
N THR A 97 -0.36 4.81 10.74
CA THR A 97 -0.28 5.57 9.49
C THR A 97 -0.97 6.95 9.61
N ASN A 98 -0.53 7.91 8.81
CA ASN A 98 -1.13 9.23 8.75
C ASN A 98 -2.46 9.20 7.96
N TYR A 99 -3.56 8.85 8.64
CA TYR A 99 -4.90 8.79 8.04
C TYR A 99 -5.37 10.17 7.56
N GLU A 100 -5.19 11.20 8.38
CA GLU A 100 -5.59 12.58 8.09
C GLU A 100 -4.84 13.12 6.88
N GLY A 101 -3.54 12.86 6.79
CA GLY A 101 -2.74 13.23 5.62
C GLY A 101 -3.20 12.54 4.35
N LYS A 102 -3.57 11.25 4.43
CA LYS A 102 -4.15 10.53 3.28
C LYS A 102 -5.51 11.08 2.89
N ALA A 103 -6.38 11.44 3.88
CA ALA A 103 -7.67 12.06 3.62
C ALA A 103 -7.51 13.43 2.93
N GLN A 104 -6.63 14.27 3.44
CA GLN A 104 -6.35 15.58 2.85
C GLN A 104 -5.81 15.47 1.42
N ALA A 105 -4.85 14.57 1.20
CA ALA A 105 -4.29 14.31 -0.13
C ALA A 105 -5.37 13.80 -1.12
N ALA A 106 -6.31 12.97 -0.65
CA ALA A 106 -7.43 12.50 -1.46
C ALA A 106 -8.37 13.64 -1.86
N ILE A 107 -8.72 14.52 -0.93
CA ILE A 107 -9.55 15.70 -1.19
C ILE A 107 -8.88 16.61 -2.22
N GLU A 108 -7.60 16.94 -2.02
CA GLU A 108 -6.84 17.80 -2.94
C GLU A 108 -6.66 17.18 -4.34
N ALA A 109 -6.58 15.85 -4.42
CA ALA A 109 -6.52 15.13 -5.68
C ALA A 109 -7.88 15.15 -6.39
N LEU A 110 -8.99 14.92 -5.68
CA LEU A 110 -10.35 14.96 -6.23
C LEU A 110 -10.77 16.35 -6.76
N GLU A 111 -10.16 17.42 -6.27
CA GLU A 111 -10.37 18.77 -6.81
C GLU A 111 -9.78 18.95 -8.24
N LYS A 112 -8.95 17.99 -8.70
CA LYS A 112 -8.18 18.11 -9.96
C LYS A 112 -8.30 16.89 -10.86
N ASP A 113 -8.65 15.74 -10.31
CA ASP A 113 -8.65 14.44 -10.98
C ASP A 113 -10.04 13.80 -10.92
N ASP A 114 -10.39 13.09 -11.97
CA ASP A 114 -11.68 12.37 -12.08
C ASP A 114 -11.71 11.10 -11.21
N PHE A 115 -10.54 10.56 -10.84
CA PHE A 115 -10.42 9.31 -10.11
C PHE A 115 -9.33 9.39 -9.04
N VAL A 116 -9.65 8.96 -7.82
CA VAL A 116 -8.66 8.85 -6.72
C VAL A 116 -8.79 7.49 -6.06
N PHE A 117 -7.69 6.77 -6.00
CA PHE A 117 -7.57 5.50 -5.29
C PHE A 117 -6.75 5.69 -4.01
N VAL A 118 -7.37 5.44 -2.86
CA VAL A 118 -6.73 5.52 -1.55
C VAL A 118 -6.58 4.12 -0.98
N HIS A 119 -5.35 3.71 -0.70
CA HIS A 119 -5.04 2.41 -0.13
C HIS A 119 -4.55 2.54 1.31
N VAL A 120 -5.08 1.73 2.21
CA VAL A 120 -4.66 1.62 3.61
C VAL A 120 -4.58 0.16 4.02
N GLU A 121 -3.42 -0.27 4.50
CA GLU A 121 -3.08 -1.65 4.83
C GLU A 121 -3.25 -1.99 6.31
N ALA A 122 -3.42 -0.96 7.15
CA ALA A 122 -3.39 -1.06 8.62
C ALA A 122 -4.28 -2.18 9.22
N SER A 123 -5.46 -2.41 8.66
CA SER A 123 -6.38 -3.48 9.11
C SER A 123 -5.94 -4.86 8.66
N ASP A 124 -5.21 -4.95 7.55
CA ASP A 124 -4.61 -6.19 7.07
C ASP A 124 -3.47 -6.63 8.00
N GLU A 125 -2.52 -5.74 8.26
CA GLU A 125 -1.39 -5.98 9.17
C GLU A 125 -1.87 -6.41 10.57
N ALA A 126 -2.90 -5.76 11.13
CA ALA A 126 -3.50 -6.16 12.39
C ALA A 126 -4.12 -7.57 12.32
N GLY A 127 -4.68 -7.96 11.17
CA GLY A 127 -5.18 -9.31 10.91
C GLY A 127 -4.07 -10.34 10.86
N LEU A 128 -2.95 -10.06 10.17
CA LEU A 128 -1.77 -10.92 10.08
C LEU A 128 -1.10 -11.11 11.45
N ASP A 129 -1.06 -10.06 12.28
CA ASP A 129 -0.57 -10.13 13.66
C ASP A 129 -1.52 -10.93 14.59
N GLY A 130 -2.77 -11.13 14.18
CA GLY A 130 -3.79 -11.80 14.97
C GLY A 130 -4.30 -10.95 16.14
N ASP A 131 -4.18 -9.63 16.03
CA ASP A 131 -4.61 -8.67 17.04
C ASP A 131 -6.01 -8.14 16.70
N LEU A 132 -7.03 -8.72 17.34
CA LEU A 132 -8.43 -8.36 17.13
C LEU A 132 -8.72 -6.92 17.57
N ASP A 133 -8.21 -6.52 18.72
CA ASP A 133 -8.47 -5.17 19.27
C ASP A 133 -7.86 -4.10 18.38
N LEU A 134 -6.63 -4.32 17.91
CA LEU A 134 -5.97 -3.43 16.96
C LEU A 134 -6.72 -3.40 15.63
N LYS A 135 -7.19 -4.54 15.12
CA LYS A 135 -7.96 -4.60 13.87
C LYS A 135 -9.26 -3.81 13.95
N LEU A 136 -10.03 -3.98 15.01
CA LEU A 136 -11.25 -3.19 15.26
C LEU A 136 -10.94 -1.70 15.31
N LYS A 137 -9.88 -1.32 16.02
CA LYS A 137 -9.44 0.07 16.14
C LYS A 137 -8.99 0.67 14.80
N THR A 138 -8.29 -0.10 13.97
CA THR A 138 -7.88 0.37 12.63
C THR A 138 -9.08 0.57 11.71
N ILE A 139 -10.12 -0.26 11.81
CA ILE A 139 -11.38 -0.08 11.08
C ILE A 139 -12.11 1.19 11.54
N GLU A 140 -12.17 1.44 12.85
CA GLU A 140 -12.71 2.70 13.39
C GLU A 140 -11.91 3.92 12.88
N TYR A 141 -10.59 3.83 12.80
CA TYR A 141 -9.74 4.89 12.28
C TYR A 141 -9.97 5.13 10.78
N LEU A 142 -10.16 4.07 9.99
CA LEU A 142 -10.52 4.19 8.58
C LEU A 142 -11.82 4.98 8.41
N ASP A 143 -12.84 4.68 9.21
CA ASP A 143 -14.12 5.40 9.18
C ASP A 143 -13.95 6.86 9.62
N GLN A 144 -13.43 7.08 10.83
CA GLN A 144 -13.45 8.39 11.48
C GLN A 144 -12.40 9.37 10.94
N ARG A 145 -11.22 8.87 10.56
CA ARG A 145 -10.05 9.68 10.24
C ARG A 145 -9.72 9.74 8.75
N LEU A 146 -10.31 8.85 7.93
CA LEU A 146 -10.12 8.82 6.49
C LEU A 146 -11.42 9.03 5.73
N ILE A 147 -12.38 8.11 5.90
CA ILE A 147 -13.62 8.10 5.09
C ILE A 147 -14.50 9.29 5.43
N ALA A 148 -14.79 9.51 6.72
CA ALA A 148 -15.67 10.60 7.15
C ALA A 148 -15.18 12.00 6.74
N PRO A 149 -13.89 12.37 6.88
CA PRO A 149 -13.39 13.65 6.36
C PRO A 149 -13.55 13.80 4.84
N ILE A 150 -13.26 12.76 4.06
CA ILE A 150 -13.44 12.77 2.60
C ILE A 150 -14.93 12.94 2.27
N TYR A 151 -15.78 12.09 2.85
CA TYR A 151 -17.23 12.13 2.65
C TYR A 151 -17.82 13.50 2.96
N ASN A 152 -17.53 14.06 4.14
CA ASN A 152 -18.05 15.36 4.55
C ASN A 152 -17.60 16.48 3.61
N ARG A 153 -16.39 16.40 3.07
CA ARG A 153 -15.88 17.39 2.14
C ARG A 153 -16.57 17.31 0.78
N VAL A 154 -16.66 16.12 0.20
CA VAL A 154 -17.27 15.94 -1.14
C VAL A 154 -18.78 16.17 -1.14
N MET A 155 -19.45 15.94 0.01
CA MET A 155 -20.87 16.26 0.19
C MET A 155 -21.17 17.76 0.13
N SER A 156 -20.17 18.61 0.30
CA SER A 156 -20.33 20.06 0.17
C SER A 156 -20.13 20.56 -1.26
N TRP A 157 -19.86 19.66 -2.22
CA TRP A 157 -19.66 20.01 -3.63
C TRP A 157 -20.99 19.95 -4.41
N ASP A 158 -21.11 20.81 -5.41
CA ASP A 158 -22.26 20.78 -6.33
C ASP A 158 -22.14 19.64 -7.36
N GLU A 159 -20.93 19.13 -7.57
CA GLU A 159 -20.67 18.02 -8.49
C GLU A 159 -20.93 16.66 -7.80
N PRO A 160 -21.56 15.71 -8.51
CA PRO A 160 -21.79 14.38 -7.96
C PRO A 160 -20.46 13.61 -7.82
N VAL A 161 -20.24 13.01 -6.67
CA VAL A 161 -19.08 12.15 -6.38
C VAL A 161 -19.57 10.76 -6.02
N CYS A 162 -18.98 9.74 -6.61
CA CYS A 162 -19.23 8.34 -6.25
C CYS A 162 -18.08 7.85 -5.35
N ILE A 163 -18.42 7.32 -4.19
CA ILE A 163 -17.46 6.73 -3.25
C ILE A 163 -17.67 5.23 -3.21
N ALA A 164 -16.61 4.46 -3.48
CA ALA A 164 -16.58 3.01 -3.28
C ALA A 164 -15.65 2.69 -2.11
N VAL A 165 -16.12 1.86 -1.17
CA VAL A 165 -15.31 1.36 -0.05
C VAL A 165 -15.39 -0.14 -0.02
N LEU A 166 -14.23 -0.80 -0.07
CA LEU A 166 -14.13 -2.26 -0.04
C LEU A 166 -12.73 -2.69 0.45
N PRO A 167 -12.61 -3.80 1.14
CA PRO A 167 -11.33 -4.50 1.27
C PRO A 167 -11.02 -5.23 -0.05
N ASP A 168 -9.76 -5.42 -0.35
CA ASP A 168 -9.30 -6.22 -1.50
C ASP A 168 -9.40 -7.73 -1.23
N HIS A 169 -9.24 -8.14 0.03
CA HIS A 169 -9.42 -9.50 0.54
C HIS A 169 -9.73 -9.48 2.04
N LEU A 170 -10.10 -10.64 2.58
CA LEU A 170 -10.20 -10.83 4.03
C LEU A 170 -8.87 -11.30 4.60
N THR A 171 -8.53 -10.81 5.80
CA THR A 171 -7.40 -11.27 6.62
C THR A 171 -7.91 -11.57 8.04
N PRO A 172 -8.52 -12.73 8.25
CA PRO A 172 -9.10 -13.08 9.55
C PRO A 172 -8.01 -13.20 10.62
N VAL A 173 -8.21 -12.58 11.76
CA VAL A 173 -7.26 -12.57 12.88
C VAL A 173 -6.92 -13.97 13.41
N GLU A 174 -7.87 -14.92 13.33
CA GLU A 174 -7.66 -16.30 13.75
C GLU A 174 -6.74 -17.07 12.79
N GLN A 175 -6.82 -16.76 11.48
CA GLN A 175 -6.07 -17.47 10.45
C GLN A 175 -4.73 -16.82 10.15
N ARG A 176 -4.61 -15.50 10.33
CA ARG A 176 -3.41 -14.68 10.08
C ARG A 176 -2.86 -14.83 8.66
N ILE A 177 -3.73 -15.00 7.70
CA ILE A 177 -3.43 -15.12 6.26
C ILE A 177 -4.55 -14.48 5.44
N HIS A 178 -4.25 -14.15 4.20
CA HIS A 178 -5.26 -13.73 3.23
C HIS A 178 -6.14 -14.92 2.82
N VAL A 179 -7.45 -14.71 2.75
CA VAL A 179 -8.41 -15.75 2.35
C VAL A 179 -9.27 -15.28 1.19
N GLY A 180 -9.54 -16.19 0.24
CA GLY A 180 -10.28 -15.94 -0.98
C GLY A 180 -11.79 -16.03 -0.82
N GLN A 181 -12.37 -15.32 0.16
CA GLN A 181 -13.81 -15.24 0.38
C GLN A 181 -14.37 -13.89 -0.12
N PRO A 182 -15.70 -13.82 -0.40
CA PRO A 182 -16.33 -12.55 -0.77
C PRO A 182 -16.13 -11.48 0.29
N VAL A 183 -15.85 -10.25 -0.16
CA VAL A 183 -15.65 -9.09 0.70
C VAL A 183 -16.90 -8.22 0.77
N PRO A 184 -17.12 -7.47 1.85
CA PRO A 184 -18.14 -6.44 1.89
C PRO A 184 -17.78 -5.34 0.88
N PHE A 185 -18.82 -4.72 0.32
CA PHE A 185 -18.69 -3.74 -0.74
C PHE A 185 -19.75 -2.65 -0.56
N LEU A 186 -19.34 -1.41 -0.54
CA LEU A 186 -20.22 -0.26 -0.41
C LEU A 186 -19.97 0.69 -1.58
N ILE A 187 -21.06 1.13 -2.22
CA ILE A 187 -21.07 2.28 -3.13
C ILE A 187 -22.06 3.28 -2.60
N TRP A 188 -21.65 4.51 -2.57
CA TRP A 188 -22.48 5.66 -2.23
C TRP A 188 -22.45 6.70 -3.35
#